data_daee7778ad1bcc7a4f4c70b2d59d64b7
#
_entry.id   daee7778ad1bcc7a4f4c70b2d59d64b7
#
_cell.length_a   1.000
_cell.length_b   1.000
_cell.length_c   1.000
_cell.angle_alpha   90.00
_cell.angle_beta   90.00
_cell.angle_gamma   90.00
#
_symmetry.space_group_name_H-M   'P 1'
#
loop_
_entity.id
_entity.type
_entity.pdbx_description
1 polymer ?
#
loop_
_entity_poly.entity_id
_entity_poly.type
_entity_poly.pdbx_seq_one_letter_code
_entity_poly.pdbx_strand_id
1 'polypeptide(L)'
;MSDTAKTVVVTGAGAGAGRAIAARFGREGWRVALLSRDPDRLAAAKAEIEATGGEALAIPTDMADVAAVKSARDQVMQAWGGIDVWVNCAMATLVGPIHELKPKDFRRVVEVTLMGYVYGSQAALEVMRPVNRGAIVQIGSALAYRAIPLQSAYCACKFAIRGFTDSLRCELLHEGSNISVSMLQMPGMNTIQFDWAKNLFDHKYQPVGDEFDPDVAAEAAWRAVHEAPRELWVGGSAIKAIVGQMVY
;
A
#
# COMPACT_ATOMS: atom_id res chain seq x y z
N MET A 1 2.61 -32.42 7.86
CA MET A 1 2.95 -31.28 6.99
C MET A 1 3.23 -30.13 7.93
N SER A 2 4.48 -29.65 8.01
CA SER A 2 4.81 -28.52 8.87
C SER A 2 4.01 -27.31 8.39
N ASP A 3 3.20 -26.77 9.27
CA ASP A 3 2.46 -25.54 9.03
C ASP A 3 3.47 -24.37 8.99
N THR A 4 4.08 -24.16 7.80
CA THR A 4 5.04 -23.08 7.62
C THR A 4 4.25 -21.78 7.68
N ALA A 5 4.63 -20.87 8.59
CA ALA A 5 4.00 -19.57 8.74
C ALA A 5 3.93 -18.85 7.38
N LYS A 6 2.78 -18.25 7.07
CA LYS A 6 2.57 -17.47 5.84
C LYS A 6 3.41 -16.19 5.86
N THR A 7 3.81 -15.74 4.68
CA THR A 7 4.66 -14.56 4.51
C THR A 7 3.91 -13.40 3.85
N VAL A 8 3.97 -12.23 4.46
CA VAL A 8 3.47 -10.98 3.89
C VAL A 8 4.59 -9.95 3.70
N VAL A 9 4.58 -9.29 2.56
CA VAL A 9 5.41 -8.11 2.30
C VAL A 9 4.53 -6.87 2.38
N VAL A 10 4.92 -5.87 3.18
CA VAL A 10 4.19 -4.61 3.33
C VAL A 10 5.10 -3.45 2.94
N THR A 11 4.73 -2.72 1.88
CA THR A 11 5.45 -1.51 1.46
C THR A 11 4.93 -0.29 2.22
N GLY A 12 5.81 0.65 2.57
CA GLY A 12 5.44 1.79 3.41
C GLY A 12 5.23 1.41 4.89
N ALA A 13 5.81 0.30 5.33
CA ALA A 13 5.59 -0.29 6.66
C ALA A 13 6.21 0.50 7.83
N GLY A 14 6.99 1.55 7.57
CA GLY A 14 7.62 2.35 8.63
C GLY A 14 6.64 3.23 9.42
N ALA A 15 5.42 3.46 8.92
CA ALA A 15 4.47 4.36 9.59
C ALA A 15 3.03 4.19 9.09
N GLY A 16 2.08 4.82 9.80
CA GLY A 16 0.67 4.94 9.40
C GLY A 16 0.01 3.62 9.05
N ALA A 17 -0.79 3.61 7.99
CA ALA A 17 -1.53 2.43 7.56
C ALA A 17 -0.63 1.22 7.27
N GLY A 18 0.54 1.42 6.64
CA GLY A 18 1.47 0.32 6.36
C GLY A 18 2.01 -0.33 7.63
N ARG A 19 2.33 0.46 8.67
CA ARG A 19 2.77 -0.06 9.97
C ARG A 19 1.66 -0.81 10.69
N ALA A 20 0.44 -0.27 10.70
CA ALA A 20 -0.72 -0.93 11.30
C ALA A 20 -1.06 -2.26 10.60
N ILE A 21 -1.02 -2.29 9.26
CA ILE A 21 -1.19 -3.51 8.47
C ILE A 21 -0.12 -4.54 8.86
N ALA A 22 1.15 -4.15 8.88
CA ALA A 22 2.26 -5.04 9.24
C ALA A 22 2.09 -5.63 10.64
N ALA A 23 1.76 -4.78 11.64
CA ALA A 23 1.51 -5.22 13.01
C ALA A 23 0.32 -6.18 13.10
N ARG A 24 -0.76 -5.96 12.33
CA ARG A 24 -1.93 -6.85 12.29
C ARG A 24 -1.56 -8.26 11.83
N PHE A 25 -0.79 -8.37 10.72
CA PHE A 25 -0.32 -9.67 10.24
C PHE A 25 0.65 -10.34 11.21
N GLY A 26 1.55 -9.56 11.84
CA GLY A 26 2.48 -10.09 12.86
C GLY A 26 1.76 -10.70 14.06
N ARG A 27 0.71 -10.04 14.58
CA ARG A 27 -0.14 -10.57 15.67
C ARG A 27 -0.83 -11.91 15.34
N GLU A 28 -1.05 -12.18 14.05
CA GLU A 28 -1.63 -13.44 13.57
C GLU A 28 -0.58 -14.50 13.25
N GLY A 29 0.67 -14.30 13.66
CA GLY A 29 1.76 -15.26 13.49
C GLY A 29 2.32 -15.35 12.07
N TRP A 30 2.07 -14.34 11.21
CA TRP A 30 2.68 -14.28 9.88
C TRP A 30 4.11 -13.76 9.97
N ARG A 31 4.96 -14.19 9.04
CA ARG A 31 6.25 -13.56 8.76
C ARG A 31 6.03 -12.28 7.98
N VAL A 32 6.57 -11.17 8.48
CA VAL A 32 6.28 -9.84 7.93
C VAL A 32 7.54 -9.17 7.41
N ALA A 33 7.65 -8.99 6.10
CA ALA A 33 8.70 -8.17 5.49
C ALA A 33 8.24 -6.70 5.43
N LEU A 34 9.04 -5.85 6.06
CA LEU A 34 8.76 -4.42 6.25
C LEU A 34 9.62 -3.61 5.29
N LEU A 35 8.99 -2.98 4.29
CA LEU A 35 9.68 -2.18 3.29
C LEU A 35 9.36 -0.70 3.46
N SER A 36 10.35 0.12 3.73
CA SER A 36 10.30 1.59 3.65
C SER A 36 11.72 2.17 3.56
N ARG A 37 11.86 3.47 3.37
CA ARG A 37 13.19 4.11 3.23
C ARG A 37 13.91 4.33 4.55
N ASP A 38 13.17 4.53 5.62
CA ASP A 38 13.69 4.94 6.92
C ASP A 38 14.03 3.69 7.77
N PRO A 39 15.33 3.40 8.01
CA PRO A 39 15.73 2.20 8.75
C PRO A 39 15.33 2.24 10.23
N ASP A 40 15.30 3.42 10.86
CA ASP A 40 14.96 3.54 12.28
C ASP A 40 13.47 3.24 12.52
N ARG A 41 12.61 3.74 11.62
CA ARG A 41 11.17 3.42 11.66
C ARG A 41 10.90 1.96 11.37
N LEU A 42 11.66 1.36 10.45
CA LEU A 42 11.56 -0.08 10.18
C LEU A 42 12.01 -0.90 11.39
N ALA A 43 13.10 -0.50 12.06
CA ALA A 43 13.56 -1.16 13.28
C ALA A 43 12.52 -1.09 14.40
N ALA A 44 11.88 0.08 14.58
CA ALA A 44 10.80 0.24 15.55
C ALA A 44 9.56 -0.63 15.22
N ALA A 45 9.15 -0.68 13.93
CA ALA A 45 8.04 -1.54 13.51
C ALA A 45 8.36 -3.03 13.67
N LYS A 46 9.60 -3.43 13.38
CA LYS A 46 10.08 -4.79 13.61
C LYS A 46 10.02 -5.17 15.09
N ALA A 47 10.56 -4.33 15.97
CA ALA A 47 10.55 -4.58 17.42
C ALA A 47 9.11 -4.71 17.96
N GLU A 48 8.16 -3.93 17.46
CA GLU A 48 6.74 -4.01 17.81
C GLU A 48 6.13 -5.39 17.46
N ILE A 49 6.44 -5.91 16.27
CA ILE A 49 5.97 -7.23 15.85
C ILE A 49 6.62 -8.33 16.67
N GLU A 50 7.94 -8.26 16.90
CA GLU A 50 8.69 -9.26 17.67
C GLU A 50 8.28 -9.28 19.14
N ALA A 51 7.91 -8.13 19.72
CA ALA A 51 7.38 -8.05 21.09
C ALA A 51 6.05 -8.81 21.29
N THR A 52 5.30 -9.05 20.21
CA THR A 52 4.07 -9.86 20.23
C THR A 52 4.29 -11.32 19.80
N GLY A 53 5.55 -11.75 19.64
CA GLY A 53 5.92 -13.11 19.24
C GLY A 53 5.91 -13.35 17.73
N GLY A 54 5.73 -12.33 16.91
CA GLY A 54 5.81 -12.40 15.46
C GLY A 54 7.26 -12.43 14.94
N GLU A 55 7.43 -12.73 13.66
CA GLU A 55 8.72 -12.70 12.96
C GLU A 55 8.72 -11.58 11.91
N ALA A 56 9.72 -10.68 11.93
CA ALA A 56 9.78 -9.57 10.99
C ALA A 56 11.17 -9.35 10.39
N LEU A 57 11.19 -8.98 9.10
CA LEU A 57 12.39 -8.64 8.33
C LEU A 57 12.30 -7.19 7.85
N ALA A 58 13.16 -6.33 8.35
CA ALA A 58 13.22 -4.92 7.98
C ALA A 58 14.18 -4.74 6.79
N ILE A 59 13.67 -4.22 5.67
CA ILE A 59 14.45 -4.02 4.43
C ILE A 59 14.31 -2.58 3.97
N PRO A 60 15.33 -1.73 4.18
CA PRO A 60 15.32 -0.36 3.65
C PRO A 60 15.18 -0.36 2.13
N THR A 61 14.05 0.20 1.64
CA THR A 61 13.69 0.13 0.22
C THR A 61 13.05 1.43 -0.24
N ASP A 62 13.57 2.03 -1.31
CA ASP A 62 12.87 3.08 -2.05
C ASP A 62 12.00 2.43 -3.13
N MET A 63 10.69 2.56 -3.01
CA MET A 63 9.74 1.97 -3.96
C MET A 63 9.80 2.61 -5.37
N ALA A 64 10.49 3.74 -5.54
CA ALA A 64 10.75 4.32 -6.85
C ALA A 64 11.94 3.66 -7.58
N ASP A 65 12.69 2.81 -6.90
CA ASP A 65 13.83 2.08 -7.46
C ASP A 65 13.46 0.61 -7.69
N VAL A 66 13.27 0.24 -8.95
CA VAL A 66 12.90 -1.13 -9.34
C VAL A 66 13.95 -2.17 -8.93
N ALA A 67 15.24 -1.81 -8.93
CA ALA A 67 16.30 -2.72 -8.52
C ALA A 67 16.26 -2.98 -7.00
N ALA A 68 15.99 -1.93 -6.20
CA ALA A 68 15.79 -2.06 -4.76
C ALA A 68 14.57 -2.92 -4.42
N VAL A 69 13.45 -2.77 -5.14
CA VAL A 69 12.24 -3.58 -4.95
C VAL A 69 12.51 -5.05 -5.26
N LYS A 70 13.21 -5.35 -6.37
CA LYS A 70 13.61 -6.72 -6.73
C LYS A 70 14.55 -7.32 -5.69
N SER A 71 15.55 -6.56 -5.25
CA SER A 71 16.48 -6.99 -4.18
C SER A 71 15.73 -7.29 -2.88
N ALA A 72 14.75 -6.47 -2.50
CA ALA A 72 13.93 -6.71 -1.31
C ALA A 72 13.14 -8.02 -1.42
N ARG A 73 12.49 -8.27 -2.57
CA ARG A 73 11.82 -9.56 -2.85
C ARG A 73 12.79 -10.74 -2.69
N ASP A 74 13.99 -10.65 -3.27
CA ASP A 74 14.98 -11.73 -3.23
C ASP A 74 15.45 -12.01 -1.80
N GLN A 75 15.63 -10.97 -0.98
CA GLN A 75 15.93 -11.13 0.45
C GLN A 75 14.82 -11.86 1.20
N VAL A 76 13.55 -11.55 0.93
CA VAL A 76 12.40 -12.26 1.52
C VAL A 76 12.38 -13.73 1.08
N MET A 77 12.60 -13.97 -0.21
CA MET A 77 12.66 -15.33 -0.75
C MET A 77 13.82 -16.13 -0.16
N GLN A 78 14.97 -15.50 0.04
CA GLN A 78 16.13 -16.15 0.69
C GLN A 78 15.86 -16.48 2.17
N ALA A 79 15.18 -15.58 2.88
CA ALA A 79 14.90 -15.74 4.30
C ALA A 79 13.82 -16.80 4.57
N TRP A 80 12.75 -16.82 3.76
CA TRP A 80 11.53 -17.57 4.07
C TRP A 80 11.00 -18.50 2.97
N GLY A 81 11.59 -18.45 1.78
CA GLY A 81 11.28 -19.35 0.68
C GLY A 81 9.99 -19.09 -0.08
N GLY A 82 9.20 -18.06 0.30
CA GLY A 82 7.95 -17.75 -0.37
C GLY A 82 7.33 -16.43 0.06
N ILE A 83 6.41 -15.92 -0.75
CA ILE A 83 5.60 -14.74 -0.45
C ILE A 83 4.14 -15.08 -0.76
N ASP A 84 3.28 -15.10 0.26
CA ASP A 84 1.86 -15.40 0.12
C ASP A 84 1.04 -14.14 -0.14
N VAL A 85 1.45 -13.00 0.42
CA VAL A 85 0.76 -11.72 0.29
C VAL A 85 1.74 -10.60 0.03
N TRP A 86 1.36 -9.70 -0.90
CA TRP A 86 2.06 -8.45 -1.14
C TRP A 86 1.11 -7.26 -0.99
N VAL A 87 1.40 -6.36 -0.04
CA VAL A 87 0.60 -5.16 0.21
C VAL A 87 1.34 -3.93 -0.31
N ASN A 88 0.82 -3.33 -1.37
CA ASN A 88 1.28 -2.04 -1.87
C ASN A 88 0.60 -0.91 -1.09
N CYS A 89 1.34 -0.28 -0.17
CA CYS A 89 0.87 0.80 0.69
C CYS A 89 1.78 2.04 0.65
N ALA A 90 3.01 1.91 0.17
CA ALA A 90 3.95 3.04 0.09
C ALA A 90 3.40 4.17 -0.78
N MET A 91 3.53 5.40 -0.31
CA MET A 91 3.08 6.56 -1.07
C MET A 91 3.93 7.80 -0.77
N ALA A 92 3.91 8.73 -1.71
CA ALA A 92 4.32 10.11 -1.51
C ALA A 92 3.16 11.02 -1.90
N THR A 93 3.09 12.19 -1.30
CA THR A 93 2.13 13.22 -1.64
C THR A 93 2.79 14.60 -1.60
N LEU A 94 2.15 15.54 -2.24
CA LEU A 94 2.51 16.95 -2.15
C LEU A 94 1.22 17.79 -2.22
N VAL A 95 1.23 18.94 -1.58
CA VAL A 95 0.09 19.82 -1.47
C VAL A 95 0.46 21.20 -2.01
N GLY A 96 -0.29 21.68 -3.00
CA GLY A 96 -0.12 22.99 -3.60
C GLY A 96 -0.86 23.16 -4.91
N PRO A 97 -1.05 24.40 -5.37
CA PRO A 97 -1.65 24.71 -6.68
C PRO A 97 -0.78 24.14 -7.81
N ILE A 98 -1.40 23.55 -8.83
CA ILE A 98 -0.67 22.88 -9.93
C ILE A 98 0.36 23.79 -10.62
N HIS A 99 0.07 25.07 -10.75
CA HIS A 99 0.96 26.02 -11.42
C HIS A 99 2.21 26.39 -10.60
N GLU A 100 2.24 26.07 -9.30
CA GLU A 100 3.39 26.26 -8.40
C GLU A 100 4.21 24.98 -8.18
N LEU A 101 3.67 23.82 -8.56
CA LEU A 101 4.34 22.53 -8.37
C LEU A 101 5.56 22.41 -9.28
N LYS A 102 6.71 22.10 -8.70
CA LYS A 102 7.92 21.81 -9.50
C LYS A 102 7.78 20.45 -10.17
N PRO A 103 8.08 20.32 -11.48
CA PRO A 103 7.97 19.04 -12.20
C PRO A 103 8.70 17.86 -11.51
N LYS A 104 9.85 18.12 -10.88
CA LYS A 104 10.61 17.10 -10.14
C LYS A 104 9.83 16.54 -8.94
N ASP A 105 9.06 17.39 -8.25
CA ASP A 105 8.31 16.96 -7.06
C ASP A 105 7.07 16.16 -7.48
N PHE A 106 6.38 16.61 -8.54
CA PHE A 106 5.29 15.86 -9.14
C PHE A 106 5.75 14.47 -9.61
N ARG A 107 6.90 14.41 -10.33
CA ARG A 107 7.50 13.15 -10.78
C ARG A 107 7.80 12.23 -9.60
N ARG A 108 8.36 12.74 -8.49
CA ARG A 108 8.62 11.93 -7.29
C ARG A 108 7.36 11.28 -6.72
N VAL A 109 6.23 12.00 -6.72
CA VAL A 109 4.95 11.41 -6.31
C VAL A 109 4.54 10.27 -7.24
N VAL A 110 4.68 10.44 -8.55
CA VAL A 110 4.38 9.40 -9.54
C VAL A 110 5.30 8.18 -9.37
N GLU A 111 6.59 8.41 -9.23
CA GLU A 111 7.59 7.33 -9.09
C GLU A 111 7.35 6.49 -7.84
N VAL A 112 7.07 7.10 -6.69
CA VAL A 112 6.82 6.36 -5.45
C VAL A 112 5.43 5.76 -5.42
N THR A 113 4.39 6.56 -5.74
CA THR A 113 3.00 6.16 -5.50
C THR A 113 2.43 5.30 -6.62
N LEU A 114 2.71 5.63 -7.90
CA LEU A 114 2.23 4.82 -9.01
C LEU A 114 3.23 3.72 -9.39
N MET A 115 4.46 4.11 -9.75
CA MET A 115 5.45 3.13 -10.22
C MET A 115 5.84 2.15 -9.13
N GLY A 116 5.89 2.58 -7.86
CA GLY A 116 6.11 1.69 -6.73
C GLY A 116 5.07 0.58 -6.61
N TYR A 117 3.80 0.84 -6.93
CA TYR A 117 2.75 -0.18 -6.99
C TYR A 117 2.93 -1.13 -8.18
N VAL A 118 3.34 -0.60 -9.33
CA VAL A 118 3.67 -1.42 -10.51
C VAL A 118 4.83 -2.35 -10.20
N TYR A 119 5.94 -1.82 -9.67
CA TYR A 119 7.13 -2.62 -9.34
C TYR A 119 6.85 -3.66 -8.25
N GLY A 120 6.11 -3.29 -7.20
CA GLY A 120 5.71 -4.22 -6.16
C GLY A 120 4.82 -5.33 -6.68
N SER A 121 3.84 -5.00 -7.55
CA SER A 121 2.99 -6.01 -8.18
C SER A 121 3.77 -6.95 -9.09
N GLN A 122 4.72 -6.43 -9.89
CA GLN A 122 5.60 -7.25 -10.72
C GLN A 122 6.47 -8.17 -9.86
N ALA A 123 7.09 -7.65 -8.80
CA ALA A 123 7.91 -8.45 -7.88
C ALA A 123 7.09 -9.57 -7.21
N ALA A 124 5.85 -9.29 -6.81
CA ALA A 124 4.93 -10.29 -6.28
C ALA A 124 4.60 -11.37 -7.32
N LEU A 125 4.24 -10.97 -8.53
CA LEU A 125 3.88 -11.89 -9.61
C LEU A 125 5.02 -12.80 -10.04
N GLU A 126 6.28 -12.31 -10.03
CA GLU A 126 7.46 -13.11 -10.35
C GLU A 126 7.60 -14.34 -9.41
N VAL A 127 7.12 -14.27 -8.17
CA VAL A 127 7.18 -15.39 -7.21
C VAL A 127 5.85 -16.13 -7.05
N MET A 128 4.71 -15.47 -7.29
CA MET A 128 3.39 -16.07 -7.12
C MET A 128 2.95 -16.88 -8.35
N ARG A 129 3.30 -16.45 -9.58
CA ARG A 129 2.89 -17.13 -10.82
C ARG A 129 3.42 -18.57 -10.94
N PRO A 130 4.70 -18.89 -10.62
CA PRO A 130 5.19 -20.27 -10.69
C PRO A 130 4.43 -21.26 -9.81
N VAL A 131 3.90 -20.78 -8.67
CA VAL A 131 3.11 -21.60 -7.74
C VAL A 131 1.61 -21.41 -7.91
N ASN A 132 1.19 -20.54 -8.81
CA ASN A 132 -0.19 -20.15 -9.11
C ASN A 132 -1.02 -19.86 -7.84
N ARG A 133 -0.43 -19.15 -6.88
CA ARG A 133 -1.05 -18.82 -5.59
C ARG A 133 -0.48 -17.54 -5.02
N GLY A 134 -1.32 -16.73 -4.39
CA GLY A 134 -0.94 -15.51 -3.68
C GLY A 134 -2.03 -14.46 -3.71
N ALA A 135 -1.82 -13.38 -2.96
CA ALA A 135 -2.71 -12.23 -2.92
C ALA A 135 -1.94 -10.91 -3.02
N ILE A 136 -2.39 -10.02 -3.88
CA ILE A 136 -1.88 -8.65 -3.99
C ILE A 136 -2.97 -7.71 -3.46
N VAL A 137 -2.62 -6.87 -2.49
CA VAL A 137 -3.51 -5.87 -1.91
C VAL A 137 -3.01 -4.48 -2.28
N GLN A 138 -3.83 -3.73 -3.00
CA GLN A 138 -3.53 -2.35 -3.41
C GLN A 138 -4.23 -1.36 -2.47
N ILE A 139 -3.48 -0.57 -1.72
CA ILE A 139 -4.05 0.46 -0.85
C ILE A 139 -4.39 1.69 -1.68
N GLY A 140 -5.66 1.78 -2.05
CA GLY A 140 -6.27 2.88 -2.79
C GLY A 140 -6.65 4.07 -1.91
N SER A 141 -7.56 4.87 -2.42
CA SER A 141 -8.16 6.01 -1.74
C SER A 141 -9.50 6.34 -2.36
N ALA A 142 -10.42 6.92 -1.61
CA ALA A 142 -11.63 7.55 -2.16
C ALA A 142 -11.27 8.60 -3.25
N LEU A 143 -10.05 9.16 -3.18
CA LEU A 143 -9.49 10.07 -4.17
C LEU A 143 -9.11 9.38 -5.50
N ALA A 144 -9.31 8.08 -5.64
CA ALA A 144 -9.30 7.36 -6.92
C ALA A 144 -10.63 7.48 -7.69
N TYR A 145 -11.64 8.10 -7.09
CA TYR A 145 -12.96 8.38 -7.66
C TYR A 145 -13.27 9.87 -7.68
N ARG A 146 -13.02 10.55 -6.57
CA ARG A 146 -13.29 11.98 -6.42
C ARG A 146 -12.01 12.72 -6.07
N ALA A 147 -11.48 13.46 -7.05
CA ALA A 147 -10.32 14.32 -6.84
C ALA A 147 -10.68 15.52 -5.95
N ILE A 148 -9.65 16.03 -5.25
CA ILE A 148 -9.74 17.25 -4.45
C ILE A 148 -8.71 18.29 -4.94
N PRO A 149 -8.94 19.59 -4.72
CA PRO A 149 -7.95 20.61 -5.01
C PRO A 149 -6.62 20.36 -4.31
N LEU A 150 -5.55 20.94 -4.84
CA LEU A 150 -4.21 21.00 -4.25
C LEU A 150 -3.45 19.64 -4.15
N GLN A 151 -4.07 18.53 -4.51
CA GLN A 151 -3.46 17.18 -4.50
C GLN A 151 -3.46 16.54 -5.90
N SER A 152 -3.25 17.30 -6.95
CA SER A 152 -3.33 16.82 -8.33
C SER A 152 -2.44 15.61 -8.63
N ALA A 153 -1.19 15.61 -8.15
CA ALA A 153 -0.25 14.49 -8.34
C ALA A 153 -0.73 13.21 -7.64
N TYR A 154 -1.20 13.32 -6.41
CA TYR A 154 -1.70 12.19 -5.64
C TYR A 154 -2.99 11.62 -6.24
N CYS A 155 -3.96 12.48 -6.55
CA CYS A 155 -5.20 12.07 -7.20
C CYS A 155 -4.93 11.36 -8.52
N ALA A 156 -4.07 11.92 -9.38
CA ALA A 156 -3.68 11.30 -10.64
C ALA A 156 -3.12 9.89 -10.43
N CYS A 157 -2.22 9.70 -9.43
CA CYS A 157 -1.68 8.39 -9.10
C CYS A 157 -2.75 7.41 -8.63
N LYS A 158 -3.67 7.84 -7.75
CA LYS A 158 -4.72 6.95 -7.21
C LYS A 158 -5.74 6.53 -8.27
N PHE A 159 -6.10 7.42 -9.21
CA PHE A 159 -6.89 7.05 -10.39
C PHE A 159 -6.13 6.06 -11.28
N ALA A 160 -4.85 6.31 -11.54
CA ALA A 160 -4.01 5.43 -12.36
C ALA A 160 -3.83 4.02 -11.73
N ILE A 161 -3.60 3.94 -10.40
CA ILE A 161 -3.51 2.66 -9.68
C ILE A 161 -4.81 1.85 -9.83
N ARG A 162 -5.97 2.51 -9.77
CA ARG A 162 -7.25 1.83 -9.98
C ARG A 162 -7.33 1.21 -11.36
N GLY A 163 -7.03 1.98 -12.42
CA GLY A 163 -7.02 1.48 -13.79
C GLY A 163 -5.99 0.35 -14.00
N PHE A 164 -4.79 0.50 -13.45
CA PHE A 164 -3.76 -0.53 -13.44
C PHE A 164 -4.24 -1.82 -12.75
N THR A 165 -4.87 -1.70 -11.59
CA THR A 165 -5.37 -2.84 -10.82
C THR A 165 -6.47 -3.59 -11.57
N ASP A 166 -7.40 -2.86 -12.20
CA ASP A 166 -8.48 -3.47 -12.99
C ASP A 166 -7.91 -4.22 -14.21
N SER A 167 -6.92 -3.65 -14.92
CA SER A 167 -6.25 -4.32 -16.04
C SER A 167 -5.53 -5.59 -15.59
N LEU A 168 -4.74 -5.52 -14.53
CA LEU A 168 -4.04 -6.68 -13.97
C LEU A 168 -5.02 -7.81 -13.58
N ARG A 169 -6.15 -7.47 -12.99
CA ARG A 169 -7.19 -8.46 -12.67
C ARG A 169 -7.75 -9.15 -13.91
N CYS A 170 -8.01 -8.38 -14.98
CA CYS A 170 -8.48 -8.95 -16.24
C CYS A 170 -7.46 -9.93 -16.84
N GLU A 171 -6.16 -9.60 -16.78
CA GLU A 171 -5.09 -10.49 -17.25
C GLU A 171 -5.08 -11.80 -16.46
N LEU A 172 -5.07 -11.73 -15.13
CA LEU A 172 -5.06 -12.93 -14.26
C LEU A 172 -6.32 -13.79 -14.43
N LEU A 173 -7.49 -13.17 -14.60
CA LEU A 173 -8.74 -13.88 -14.88
C LEU A 173 -8.70 -14.57 -16.25
N HIS A 174 -8.18 -13.91 -17.28
CA HIS A 174 -8.01 -14.49 -18.62
C HIS A 174 -7.06 -15.70 -18.58
N GLU A 175 -6.02 -15.66 -17.78
CA GLU A 175 -5.05 -16.75 -17.60
C GLU A 175 -5.58 -17.90 -16.72
N GLY A 176 -6.74 -17.76 -16.09
CA GLY A 176 -7.26 -18.72 -15.10
C GLY A 176 -6.40 -18.81 -13.86
N SER A 177 -5.75 -17.71 -13.49
CA SER A 177 -4.84 -17.65 -12.32
C SER A 177 -5.60 -17.70 -11.00
N ASN A 178 -5.02 -18.39 -10.00
CA ASN A 178 -5.50 -18.38 -8.62
C ASN A 178 -4.92 -17.22 -7.77
N ILE A 179 -4.16 -16.31 -8.39
CA ILE A 179 -3.65 -15.12 -7.70
C ILE A 179 -4.76 -14.09 -7.61
N SER A 180 -5.07 -13.66 -6.39
CA SER A 180 -6.08 -12.62 -6.15
C SER A 180 -5.46 -11.22 -6.14
N VAL A 181 -6.22 -10.23 -6.63
CA VAL A 181 -5.85 -8.82 -6.53
C VAL A 181 -7.04 -8.04 -6.00
N SER A 182 -6.88 -7.42 -4.84
CA SER A 182 -7.91 -6.61 -4.17
C SER A 182 -7.48 -5.16 -4.08
N MET A 183 -8.43 -4.22 -4.26
CA MET A 183 -8.19 -2.80 -4.07
C MET A 183 -8.99 -2.26 -2.90
N LEU A 184 -8.34 -1.54 -1.99
CA LEU A 184 -8.97 -0.97 -0.80
C LEU A 184 -9.04 0.55 -0.94
N GLN A 185 -10.24 1.11 -1.04
CA GLN A 185 -10.44 2.56 -1.14
C GLN A 185 -10.53 3.16 0.26
N MET A 186 -9.42 3.73 0.71
CA MET A 186 -9.30 4.29 2.06
C MET A 186 -9.91 5.68 2.18
N PRO A 187 -10.47 6.01 3.35
CA PRO A 187 -10.85 7.37 3.74
C PRO A 187 -9.61 8.21 4.11
N GLY A 188 -9.82 9.42 4.62
CA GLY A 188 -8.79 10.17 5.34
C GLY A 188 -8.35 9.39 6.58
N MET A 189 -7.05 9.15 6.71
CA MET A 189 -6.48 8.37 7.81
C MET A 189 -5.67 9.30 8.71
N ASN A 190 -5.80 9.13 10.03
CA ASN A 190 -4.94 9.82 11.00
C ASN A 190 -3.52 9.24 10.94
N THR A 191 -2.69 9.81 10.11
CA THR A 191 -1.33 9.34 9.87
C THR A 191 -0.36 10.51 9.78
N ILE A 192 0.91 10.25 10.10
CA ILE A 192 1.98 11.26 10.06
C ILE A 192 2.33 11.75 8.64
N GLN A 193 1.65 11.28 7.61
CA GLN A 193 1.84 11.77 6.23
C GLN A 193 1.61 13.27 6.10
N PHE A 194 0.74 13.85 6.93
CA PHE A 194 0.44 15.27 6.95
C PHE A 194 1.57 16.12 7.53
N ASP A 195 2.49 15.51 8.29
CA ASP A 195 3.67 16.18 8.84
C ASP A 195 4.86 16.19 7.86
N TRP A 196 4.99 15.17 7.01
CA TRP A 196 6.13 15.05 6.09
C TRP A 196 5.79 15.32 4.61
N ALA A 197 4.51 15.43 4.28
CA ALA A 197 4.10 15.81 2.93
C ALA A 197 4.73 17.16 2.56
N LYS A 198 5.30 17.25 1.35
CA LYS A 198 5.73 18.54 0.84
C LYS A 198 4.51 19.44 0.67
N ASN A 199 4.48 20.51 1.46
CA ASN A 199 3.40 21.50 1.50
C ASN A 199 3.95 22.85 1.07
N LEU A 200 3.27 23.52 0.15
CA LEU A 200 3.63 24.86 -0.32
C LEU A 200 2.99 25.98 0.49
N PHE A 201 2.20 25.66 1.51
CA PHE A 201 1.55 26.64 2.39
C PHE A 201 2.26 26.71 3.75
N ASP A 202 2.15 27.85 4.42
CA ASP A 202 2.73 28.11 5.75
C ASP A 202 1.97 27.41 6.90
N HIS A 203 0.84 26.77 6.60
CA HIS A 203 0.02 26.06 7.59
C HIS A 203 -0.05 24.56 7.27
N LYS A 204 -0.23 23.76 8.31
CA LYS A 204 -0.37 22.31 8.17
C LYS A 204 -1.61 21.97 7.33
N TYR A 205 -1.42 21.07 6.38
CA TYR A 205 -2.52 20.44 5.66
C TYR A 205 -3.21 19.43 6.57
N GLN A 206 -4.55 19.41 6.52
CA GLN A 206 -5.37 18.45 7.25
C GLN A 206 -6.28 17.69 6.29
N PRO A 207 -6.63 16.44 6.58
CA PRO A 207 -7.58 15.70 5.77
C PRO A 207 -8.95 16.38 5.76
N VAL A 208 -9.71 16.12 4.71
CA VAL A 208 -11.09 16.62 4.59
C VAL A 208 -12.04 15.59 5.23
N GLY A 209 -12.77 16.01 6.27
CA GLY A 209 -13.75 15.17 6.98
C GLY A 209 -13.16 14.39 8.14
N ASP A 210 -13.88 13.37 8.58
CA ASP A 210 -13.48 12.53 9.72
C ASP A 210 -12.24 11.71 9.39
N GLU A 211 -11.28 11.70 10.31
CA GLU A 211 -10.07 10.88 10.24
C GLU A 211 -10.33 9.52 10.87
N PHE A 212 -9.86 8.48 10.21
CA PHE A 212 -9.95 7.11 10.69
C PHE A 212 -8.61 6.64 11.26
N ASP A 213 -8.68 5.79 12.29
CA ASP A 213 -7.50 5.14 12.84
C ASP A 213 -6.85 4.21 11.79
N PRO A 214 -5.50 4.15 11.71
CA PRO A 214 -4.78 3.22 10.84
C PRO A 214 -5.17 1.74 11.00
N ASP A 215 -5.67 1.32 12.16
CA ASP A 215 -6.14 -0.05 12.38
C ASP A 215 -7.34 -0.42 11.51
N VAL A 216 -8.11 0.55 11.04
CA VAL A 216 -9.18 0.32 10.05
C VAL A 216 -8.59 -0.17 8.71
N ALA A 217 -7.43 0.35 8.31
CA ALA A 217 -6.73 -0.14 7.12
C ALA A 217 -6.14 -1.54 7.34
N ALA A 218 -5.66 -1.81 8.55
CA ALA A 218 -5.13 -3.11 8.93
C ALA A 218 -6.21 -4.20 8.85
N GLU A 219 -7.38 -3.96 9.39
CA GLU A 219 -8.51 -4.90 9.33
C GLU A 219 -9.04 -5.08 7.91
N ALA A 220 -9.13 -4.00 7.13
CA ALA A 220 -9.52 -4.08 5.73
C ALA A 220 -8.53 -4.89 4.89
N ALA A 221 -7.22 -4.74 5.12
CA ALA A 221 -6.20 -5.53 4.43
C ALA A 221 -6.25 -7.01 4.83
N TRP A 222 -6.43 -7.29 6.12
CA TRP A 222 -6.64 -8.65 6.62
C TRP A 222 -7.85 -9.32 5.97
N ARG A 223 -8.97 -8.64 5.95
CA ARG A 223 -10.19 -9.10 5.29
C ARG A 223 -10.00 -9.36 3.80
N ALA A 224 -9.31 -8.45 3.10
CA ALA A 224 -9.06 -8.57 1.66
C ALA A 224 -8.26 -9.82 1.29
N VAL A 225 -7.32 -10.24 2.14
CA VAL A 225 -6.53 -11.47 1.93
C VAL A 225 -7.37 -12.74 2.07
N HIS A 226 -8.39 -12.73 2.93
CA HIS A 226 -9.21 -13.90 3.21
C HIS A 226 -10.45 -14.00 2.32
N GLU A 227 -11.06 -12.88 1.95
CA GLU A 227 -12.28 -12.82 1.16
C GLU A 227 -12.03 -12.56 -0.33
N ALA A 228 -10.83 -12.09 -0.69
CA ALA A 228 -10.41 -11.75 -2.04
C ALA A 228 -11.42 -10.88 -2.84
N PRO A 229 -12.02 -9.82 -2.24
CA PRO A 229 -12.95 -8.97 -2.94
C PRO A 229 -12.24 -8.23 -4.08
N ARG A 230 -12.96 -7.91 -5.14
CA ARG A 230 -12.41 -7.02 -6.18
C ARG A 230 -12.01 -5.66 -5.59
N GLU A 231 -12.90 -5.09 -4.79
CA GLU A 231 -12.72 -3.76 -4.20
C GLU A 231 -13.48 -3.67 -2.88
N LEU A 232 -12.89 -3.02 -1.88
CA LEU A 232 -13.53 -2.65 -0.62
C LEU A 232 -13.51 -1.12 -0.46
N TRP A 233 -14.66 -0.53 -0.17
CA TRP A 233 -14.78 0.87 0.22
C TRP A 233 -14.78 0.95 1.73
N VAL A 234 -13.74 1.53 2.28
CA VAL A 234 -13.47 1.50 3.72
C VAL A 234 -13.90 2.81 4.37
N GLY A 235 -14.77 2.71 5.38
CA GLY A 235 -15.28 3.87 6.12
C GLY A 235 -16.38 4.66 5.41
N GLY A 236 -17.27 5.25 6.20
CA GLY A 236 -18.46 5.95 5.70
C GLY A 236 -18.14 7.18 4.85
N SER A 237 -17.05 7.90 5.14
CA SER A 237 -16.63 9.08 4.37
C SER A 237 -16.15 8.70 2.96
N ALA A 238 -15.43 7.59 2.81
CA ALA A 238 -15.02 7.09 1.50
C ALA A 238 -16.23 6.66 0.67
N ILE A 239 -17.18 5.93 1.26
CA ILE A 239 -18.43 5.51 0.60
C ILE A 239 -19.21 6.74 0.11
N LYS A 240 -19.40 7.75 0.97
CA LYS A 240 -20.09 8.99 0.61
C LYS A 240 -19.40 9.72 -0.55
N ALA A 241 -18.07 9.82 -0.52
CA ALA A 241 -17.30 10.49 -1.57
C ALA A 241 -17.42 9.76 -2.92
N ILE A 242 -17.30 8.44 -2.92
CA ILE A 242 -17.37 7.60 -4.12
C ILE A 242 -18.78 7.61 -4.72
N VAL A 243 -19.80 7.35 -3.90
CA VAL A 243 -21.21 7.34 -4.36
C VAL A 243 -21.61 8.74 -4.81
N GLY A 244 -21.24 9.79 -4.08
CA GLY A 244 -21.53 11.16 -4.47
C GLY A 244 -20.92 11.52 -5.84
N GLN A 245 -19.73 11.03 -6.16
CA GLN A 245 -19.10 11.26 -7.48
C GLN A 245 -19.80 10.48 -8.61
N MET A 246 -20.43 9.34 -8.31
CA MET A 246 -21.14 8.55 -9.33
C MET A 246 -22.52 9.15 -9.68
N VAL A 247 -23.08 9.99 -8.80
CA VAL A 247 -24.44 10.58 -8.96
C VAL A 247 -24.39 11.99 -9.53
N TYR A 248 -23.27 12.72 -9.36
CA TYR A 248 -23.05 14.08 -9.84
C TYR A 248 -21.92 14.13 -10.87
#